data_dc27350e706cb958cdf8a6cdacc26860
#
_entry.id   dc27350e706cb958cdf8a6cdacc26860
#
_cell.length_a   1.000
_cell.length_b   1.000
_cell.length_c   1.000
_cell.angle_alpha   90.00
_cell.angle_beta   90.00
_cell.angle_gamma   90.00
#
_symmetry.space_group_name_H-M   'P 1'
#
loop_
_entity.id
_entity.type
_entity.pdbx_description
1 polymer ?
#
loop_
_entity_poly.entity_id
_entity_poly.type
_entity_poly.pdbx_seq_one_letter_code
_entity_poly.pdbx_strand_id
1 'polypeptide(L)'
;MAEKAIRLGGESTAAAITQAVQELYPEHKFTEAEFARKNNAAEIAVDTNFAAQSFWKDVRIRFFRKKSAVLGLVMIMIILLLAIFGPGMNAYTYSGQDLSQKNFAPRVPGIEQLGILDGSEKMSTTTGTKIVNNYVEKGKEDVYYWFGSDLYGRDIWTRTWEGARVSLIIAVAAAVIDMLIGMSYGLISGYFGGKVDMLMQRFLEVANGIPRLVIVTLLLLVLQPGMITIIFALMLTEWVGMSRIARAEMLKLKDQEFVLASRTLGAGSFFIIFKEVLPNIIGPIITQVMFSIPTAIFTEAFLSFVGLGIPVPQCSLGSLISELYNSFTTHPYQIIPPIVVMSLLMLSFNLLADGLREALDPKMKSM
;
A
#
# COMPACT_ATOMS: atom_id res chain seq x y z
N MET A 1 1.60 -34.33 -48.03
CA MET A 1 2.70 -33.98 -48.97
C MET A 1 3.86 -33.29 -48.23
N ALA A 2 3.64 -32.43 -47.23
CA ALA A 2 4.70 -31.83 -46.40
C ALA A 2 5.57 -32.87 -45.65
N GLU A 3 5.00 -33.99 -45.25
CA GLU A 3 5.71 -35.06 -44.53
C GLU A 3 6.74 -35.84 -45.36
N LYS A 4 6.59 -35.82 -46.72
CA LYS A 4 7.52 -36.46 -47.65
C LYS A 4 8.76 -35.61 -47.92
N ALA A 5 8.66 -34.28 -47.74
CA ALA A 5 9.77 -33.32 -47.96
C ALA A 5 10.80 -33.33 -46.84
N ILE A 6 10.43 -33.74 -45.64
CA ILE A 6 11.30 -33.70 -44.44
C ILE A 6 12.31 -34.88 -44.39
N ARG A 7 12.14 -35.92 -45.24
CA ARG A 7 12.99 -37.13 -45.20
C ARG A 7 14.20 -37.12 -46.14
N LEU A 8 14.39 -36.11 -46.96
CA LEU A 8 15.53 -36.02 -47.89
C LEU A 8 16.54 -34.98 -47.38
N GLY A 9 17.59 -35.48 -46.76
CA GLY A 9 18.66 -34.62 -46.20
C GLY A 9 19.54 -34.05 -47.34
N GLY A 10 20.07 -32.85 -47.11
CA GLY A 10 21.12 -32.23 -47.89
C GLY A 10 20.68 -31.55 -49.19
N GLU A 11 21.46 -31.46 -50.15
CA GLU A 11 21.35 -30.69 -51.40
C GLU A 11 20.12 -30.97 -52.28
N SER A 12 19.40 -32.08 -52.05
CA SER A 12 18.19 -32.48 -52.78
C SER A 12 16.92 -31.70 -52.35
N THR A 13 16.95 -31.00 -51.24
CA THR A 13 15.72 -30.42 -50.64
C THR A 13 15.27 -29.14 -51.35
N ALA A 14 16.20 -28.32 -51.82
CA ALA A 14 15.86 -27.08 -52.52
C ALA A 14 15.20 -27.34 -53.88
N ALA A 15 15.74 -28.27 -54.66
CA ALA A 15 15.18 -28.64 -55.98
C ALA A 15 13.78 -29.26 -55.82
N ALA A 16 13.56 -30.14 -54.83
CA ALA A 16 12.25 -30.76 -54.58
C ALA A 16 11.20 -29.72 -54.09
N ILE A 17 11.60 -28.76 -53.29
CA ILE A 17 10.73 -27.64 -52.86
C ILE A 17 10.39 -26.76 -54.06
N THR A 18 11.39 -26.38 -54.88
CA THR A 18 11.18 -25.60 -56.11
C THR A 18 10.18 -26.25 -57.05
N GLN A 19 10.30 -27.57 -57.27
CA GLN A 19 9.38 -28.30 -58.09
C GLN A 19 7.96 -28.38 -57.52
N ALA A 20 7.80 -28.61 -56.24
CA ALA A 20 6.49 -28.65 -55.57
C ALA A 20 5.80 -27.29 -55.56
N VAL A 21 6.56 -26.20 -55.41
CA VAL A 21 6.01 -24.83 -55.44
C VAL A 21 5.70 -24.41 -56.88
N GLN A 22 6.47 -24.86 -57.86
CA GLN A 22 6.19 -24.62 -59.28
C GLN A 22 4.86 -25.27 -59.74
N GLU A 23 4.51 -26.44 -59.20
CA GLU A 23 3.21 -27.08 -59.44
C GLU A 23 2.04 -26.28 -58.84
N LEU A 24 2.25 -25.59 -57.72
CA LEU A 24 1.24 -24.75 -57.06
C LEU A 24 1.07 -23.38 -57.74
N TYR A 25 2.13 -22.87 -58.37
CA TYR A 25 2.14 -21.54 -59.02
C TYR A 25 2.74 -21.63 -60.42
N PRO A 26 2.01 -22.18 -61.40
CA PRO A 26 2.53 -22.48 -62.73
C PRO A 26 2.94 -21.23 -63.55
N GLU A 27 2.42 -20.05 -63.19
CA GLU A 27 2.73 -18.79 -63.88
C GLU A 27 4.05 -18.16 -63.47
N HIS A 28 4.64 -18.58 -62.31
CA HIS A 28 5.87 -18.02 -61.78
C HIS A 28 7.03 -19.02 -61.93
N LYS A 29 8.11 -18.65 -62.67
CA LYS A 29 9.31 -19.46 -62.78
C LYS A 29 10.20 -19.24 -61.54
N PHE A 30 10.08 -20.12 -60.56
CA PHE A 30 10.93 -20.11 -59.39
C PHE A 30 12.35 -20.56 -59.73
N THR A 31 13.35 -19.81 -59.25
CA THR A 31 14.76 -20.16 -59.41
C THR A 31 15.32 -20.73 -58.12
N GLU A 32 16.35 -21.58 -58.17
CA GLU A 32 17.02 -22.11 -56.96
C GLU A 32 17.57 -21.00 -56.04
N ALA A 33 17.93 -19.86 -56.61
CA ALA A 33 18.40 -18.70 -55.88
C ALA A 33 17.33 -18.09 -54.95
N GLU A 34 16.03 -18.25 -55.30
CA GLU A 34 14.91 -17.75 -54.46
C GLU A 34 14.68 -18.62 -53.22
N PHE A 35 15.11 -19.91 -53.28
CA PHE A 35 15.06 -20.83 -52.15
C PHE A 35 16.42 -21.00 -51.45
N ALA A 36 17.46 -20.34 -51.96
CA ALA A 36 18.74 -20.32 -51.28
C ALA A 36 18.58 -19.66 -49.92
N ARG A 37 19.03 -20.33 -48.89
CA ARG A 37 18.98 -19.81 -47.51
C ARG A 37 19.75 -18.49 -47.47
N LYS A 38 19.01 -17.37 -47.50
CA LYS A 38 19.59 -16.02 -47.37
C LYS A 38 20.31 -15.97 -46.03
N ASN A 39 21.63 -15.96 -46.08
CA ASN A 39 22.44 -15.85 -44.85
C ASN A 39 22.39 -14.41 -44.38
N ASN A 40 21.21 -13.99 -43.86
CA ASN A 40 20.99 -12.69 -43.28
C ASN A 40 21.57 -12.59 -41.86
N ALA A 41 22.70 -13.26 -41.62
CA ALA A 41 23.40 -13.12 -40.33
C ALA A 41 23.79 -11.66 -40.02
N ALA A 42 23.87 -10.79 -41.04
CA ALA A 42 24.08 -9.37 -40.88
C ALA A 42 22.77 -8.54 -40.78
N GLU A 43 21.64 -9.08 -41.29
CA GLU A 43 20.33 -8.40 -41.22
C GLU A 43 19.45 -8.91 -40.07
N ILE A 44 19.68 -10.10 -39.55
CA ILE A 44 19.25 -10.52 -38.24
C ILE A 44 20.38 -10.07 -37.26
N ALA A 45 20.67 -8.80 -37.20
CA ALA A 45 21.07 -8.19 -35.96
C ALA A 45 19.85 -8.36 -35.05
N VAL A 46 19.71 -9.55 -34.43
CA VAL A 46 18.92 -9.72 -33.23
C VAL A 46 19.37 -8.56 -32.36
N ASP A 47 18.47 -7.64 -32.18
CA ASP A 47 18.72 -6.45 -31.39
C ASP A 47 19.21 -6.96 -30.03
N THR A 48 20.53 -7.09 -29.87
CA THR A 48 21.18 -7.58 -28.63
C THR A 48 20.91 -6.64 -27.48
N ASN A 49 20.27 -5.47 -27.77
CA ASN A 49 19.66 -4.60 -26.79
C ASN A 49 18.38 -5.18 -26.17
N PHE A 50 17.79 -6.25 -26.70
CA PHE A 50 16.86 -7.10 -25.97
C PHE A 50 17.60 -8.05 -25.00
N ALA A 51 18.62 -7.57 -24.29
CA ALA A 51 19.02 -8.18 -23.06
C ALA A 51 17.78 -8.15 -22.16
N ALA A 52 17.22 -9.32 -21.86
CA ALA A 52 16.04 -9.47 -21.03
C ALA A 52 16.31 -8.76 -19.68
N GLN A 53 15.93 -7.49 -19.61
CA GLN A 53 16.07 -6.77 -18.35
C GLN A 53 15.13 -7.46 -17.37
N SER A 54 15.67 -7.86 -16.21
CA SER A 54 14.85 -8.44 -15.16
C SER A 54 13.65 -7.52 -14.89
N PHE A 55 12.43 -8.07 -14.90
CA PHE A 55 11.18 -7.35 -14.61
C PHE A 55 11.32 -6.37 -13.43
N TRP A 56 11.91 -6.82 -12.33
CA TRP A 56 12.11 -6.00 -11.13
C TRP A 56 13.11 -4.85 -11.33
N LYS A 57 14.11 -5.01 -12.21
CA LYS A 57 15.05 -3.93 -12.55
C LYS A 57 14.32 -2.83 -13.32
N ASP A 58 13.46 -3.19 -14.26
CA ASP A 58 12.66 -2.26 -15.06
C ASP A 58 11.65 -1.50 -14.17
N VAL A 59 10.92 -2.23 -13.31
CA VAL A 59 10.01 -1.64 -12.31
C VAL A 59 10.74 -0.63 -11.43
N ARG A 60 11.93 -0.99 -10.92
CA ARG A 60 12.73 -0.08 -10.08
C ARG A 60 13.10 1.20 -10.84
N ILE A 61 13.57 1.09 -12.08
CA ILE A 61 13.97 2.26 -12.89
C ILE A 61 12.78 3.18 -13.11
N ARG A 62 11.60 2.65 -13.47
CA ARG A 62 10.39 3.43 -13.69
C ARG A 62 9.89 4.09 -12.42
N PHE A 63 9.89 3.35 -11.32
CA PHE A 63 9.50 3.87 -10.01
C PHE A 63 10.33 5.10 -9.62
N PHE A 64 11.66 5.01 -9.70
CA PHE A 64 12.55 6.13 -9.35
C PHE A 64 12.52 7.30 -10.36
N ARG A 65 12.03 7.10 -11.58
CA ARG A 65 11.77 8.21 -12.53
C ARG A 65 10.57 9.05 -12.12
N LYS A 66 9.60 8.51 -11.39
CA LYS A 66 8.40 9.21 -10.95
C LYS A 66 8.67 9.99 -9.66
N LYS A 67 8.86 11.31 -9.78
CA LYS A 67 9.20 12.19 -8.64
C LYS A 67 8.21 12.11 -7.48
N SER A 68 6.89 11.99 -7.77
CA SER A 68 5.85 11.87 -6.74
C SER A 68 5.98 10.57 -5.95
N ALA A 69 6.32 9.45 -6.59
CA ALA A 69 6.55 8.17 -5.91
C ALA A 69 7.76 8.22 -4.99
N VAL A 70 8.86 8.83 -5.47
CA VAL A 70 10.07 9.05 -4.66
C VAL A 70 9.78 9.96 -3.48
N LEU A 71 9.02 11.06 -3.68
CA LEU A 71 8.60 11.93 -2.59
C LEU A 71 7.77 11.16 -1.55
N GLY A 72 6.78 10.37 -1.97
CA GLY A 72 5.99 9.54 -1.07
C GLY A 72 6.86 8.55 -0.28
N LEU A 73 7.80 7.87 -0.94
CA LEU A 73 8.73 6.96 -0.29
C LEU A 73 9.60 7.67 0.76
N VAL A 74 10.18 8.82 0.41
CA VAL A 74 11.02 9.61 1.33
C VAL A 74 10.21 10.07 2.54
N MET A 75 8.98 10.56 2.32
CA MET A 75 8.11 10.97 3.43
C MET A 75 7.77 9.81 4.35
N ILE A 76 7.42 8.62 3.81
CA ILE A 76 7.18 7.42 4.62
C ILE A 76 8.43 7.06 5.42
N MET A 77 9.61 7.08 4.81
CA MET A 77 10.87 6.79 5.52
C MET A 77 11.14 7.77 6.66
N ILE A 78 10.91 9.07 6.46
CA ILE A 78 11.04 10.08 7.51
C ILE A 78 10.03 9.81 8.65
N ILE A 79 8.76 9.59 8.33
CA ILE A 79 7.72 9.32 9.34
C ILE A 79 8.04 8.03 10.09
N LEU A 80 8.51 6.99 9.42
CA LEU A 80 8.89 5.72 10.04
C LEU A 80 10.09 5.89 10.98
N LEU A 81 11.12 6.62 10.56
CA LEU A 81 12.27 6.95 11.43
C LEU A 81 11.83 7.74 12.65
N LEU A 82 10.96 8.74 12.47
CA LEU A 82 10.43 9.52 13.61
C LEU A 82 9.47 8.69 14.49
N ALA A 83 8.71 7.76 13.93
CA ALA A 83 7.90 6.83 14.73
C ALA A 83 8.75 5.87 15.58
N ILE A 84 9.96 5.52 15.11
CA ILE A 84 10.89 4.64 15.84
C ILE A 84 11.70 5.45 16.88
N PHE A 85 12.29 6.55 16.47
CA PHE A 85 13.26 7.30 17.29
C PHE A 85 12.67 8.51 17.97
N GLY A 86 11.59 9.11 17.41
CA GLY A 86 10.97 10.33 17.89
C GLY A 86 10.56 10.31 19.37
N PRO A 87 9.95 9.23 19.90
CA PRO A 87 9.63 9.14 21.32
C PRO A 87 10.86 9.16 22.24
N GLY A 88 12.04 8.80 21.74
CA GLY A 88 13.30 8.85 22.51
C GLY A 88 14.12 10.12 22.32
N MET A 89 13.64 11.09 21.53
CA MET A 89 14.38 12.34 21.27
C MET A 89 14.26 13.36 22.39
N ASN A 90 13.32 13.16 23.31
CA ASN A 90 13.17 13.98 24.51
C ASN A 90 13.11 13.11 25.77
N ALA A 91 13.04 13.74 26.95
CA ALA A 91 13.02 13.04 28.24
C ALA A 91 11.64 12.55 28.68
N TYR A 92 10.60 12.77 27.85
CA TYR A 92 9.23 12.45 28.22
C TYR A 92 8.82 11.06 27.75
N THR A 93 7.88 10.46 28.50
CA THR A 93 7.24 9.20 28.10
C THR A 93 5.81 9.46 27.65
N TYR A 94 5.27 8.59 26.78
CA TYR A 94 3.91 8.74 26.24
C TYR A 94 2.81 8.67 27.32
N SER A 95 3.09 8.05 28.47
CA SER A 95 2.18 7.89 29.61
C SER A 95 2.47 8.82 30.79
N GLY A 96 3.63 9.50 30.76
CA GLY A 96 4.04 10.39 31.84
C GLY A 96 3.10 11.61 31.96
N GLN A 97 2.57 11.86 33.13
CA GLN A 97 1.62 12.96 33.43
C GLN A 97 2.18 13.89 34.46
N ASP A 98 2.09 15.21 34.20
CA ASP A 98 2.36 16.25 35.16
C ASP A 98 1.30 17.36 35.07
N LEU A 99 0.31 17.30 35.94
CA LEU A 99 -0.80 18.26 35.96
C LEU A 99 -0.35 19.71 36.21
N SER A 100 0.84 19.93 36.76
CA SER A 100 1.40 21.29 36.92
C SER A 100 1.78 21.89 35.55
N GLN A 101 2.03 21.04 34.54
CA GLN A 101 2.47 21.42 33.21
C GLN A 101 1.37 21.23 32.15
N LYS A 102 0.10 21.21 32.54
CA LYS A 102 -1.03 21.11 31.64
C LYS A 102 -1.12 22.30 30.68
N ASN A 103 -1.45 22.01 29.42
CA ASN A 103 -1.70 23.00 28.36
C ASN A 103 -0.54 23.98 28.16
N PHE A 104 0.70 23.48 28.15
CA PHE A 104 1.85 24.27 27.77
C PHE A 104 1.90 24.38 26.24
N ALA A 105 2.03 25.59 25.72
CA ALA A 105 2.14 25.84 24.29
C ALA A 105 3.47 25.34 23.74
N PRO A 106 3.60 25.07 22.42
CA PRO A 106 4.83 24.58 21.82
C PRO A 106 6.03 25.47 22.11
N ARG A 107 7.12 24.85 22.62
CA ARG A 107 8.37 25.54 22.91
C ARG A 107 9.54 24.66 22.46
N VAL A 108 10.38 25.19 21.55
CA VAL A 108 11.52 24.46 20.96
C VAL A 108 12.82 25.19 21.28
N PRO A 109 13.83 24.49 21.86
CA PRO A 109 15.10 25.09 22.17
C PRO A 109 15.76 25.74 20.95
N GLY A 110 16.22 26.98 21.09
CA GLY A 110 16.91 27.74 20.03
C GLY A 110 15.95 28.41 19.04
N ILE A 111 14.82 27.85 18.68
CA ILE A 111 13.83 28.47 17.79
C ILE A 111 13.04 29.55 18.52
N GLU A 112 12.82 29.38 19.82
CA GLU A 112 12.15 30.37 20.70
C GLU A 112 12.78 31.79 20.63
N GLN A 113 14.09 31.86 20.35
CA GLN A 113 14.80 33.15 20.22
C GLN A 113 14.37 33.93 18.96
N LEU A 114 13.74 33.27 17.98
CA LEU A 114 13.20 33.90 16.79
C LEU A 114 11.74 34.38 17.00
N GLY A 115 11.19 34.23 18.23
CA GLY A 115 9.80 34.56 18.55
C GLY A 115 8.78 33.58 17.93
N ILE A 116 9.24 32.39 17.51
CA ILE A 116 8.42 31.32 16.96
C ILE A 116 8.55 30.11 17.89
N LEU A 117 7.40 29.50 18.28
CA LEU A 117 7.39 28.37 19.22
C LEU A 117 8.14 28.70 20.52
N ASP A 118 7.82 29.84 21.08
CA ASP A 118 8.42 30.40 22.31
C ASP A 118 7.65 30.05 23.59
N GLY A 119 6.61 29.21 23.48
CA GLY A 119 5.75 28.80 24.56
C GLY A 119 4.62 29.79 24.87
N SER A 120 4.46 30.87 24.08
CA SER A 120 3.35 31.79 24.20
C SER A 120 2.12 31.36 23.44
N GLU A 121 0.94 31.60 23.97
CA GLU A 121 -0.36 31.32 23.38
C GLU A 121 -1.26 32.52 23.42
N LYS A 122 -2.02 32.76 22.34
CA LYS A 122 -3.06 33.78 22.28
C LYS A 122 -4.37 33.19 22.79
N MET A 123 -4.77 33.57 24.00
CA MET A 123 -6.06 33.18 24.56
C MET A 123 -7.11 34.27 24.34
N SER A 124 -8.26 33.88 23.82
CA SER A 124 -9.43 34.78 23.72
C SER A 124 -10.11 34.82 25.08
N THR A 125 -10.22 36.01 25.64
CA THR A 125 -10.92 36.26 26.91
C THR A 125 -12.12 37.18 26.65
N THR A 126 -13.05 37.24 27.59
CA THR A 126 -14.23 38.14 27.54
C THR A 126 -13.86 39.62 27.36
N THR A 127 -12.64 40.02 27.72
CA THR A 127 -12.10 41.38 27.65
C THR A 127 -11.18 41.61 26.44
N GLY A 128 -10.95 40.62 25.60
CA GLY A 128 -10.05 40.70 24.43
C GLY A 128 -9.07 39.53 24.36
N THR A 129 -8.08 39.64 23.46
CA THR A 129 -7.03 38.62 23.29
C THR A 129 -5.86 38.91 24.25
N LYS A 130 -5.53 37.97 25.12
CA LYS A 130 -4.34 38.02 26.01
C LYS A 130 -3.29 37.02 25.50
N ILE A 131 -2.03 37.45 25.47
CA ILE A 131 -0.89 36.52 25.25
C ILE A 131 -0.50 35.97 26.62
N VAL A 132 -0.50 34.65 26.76
CA VAL A 132 -0.16 33.93 27.98
C VAL A 132 1.04 33.04 27.69
N ASN A 133 2.01 33.03 28.62
CA ASN A 133 3.12 32.09 28.60
C ASN A 133 3.11 31.29 29.91
N ASN A 134 2.57 30.09 29.83
CA ASN A 134 2.43 29.20 30.98
C ASN A 134 3.78 28.78 31.61
N TYR A 135 4.88 28.81 30.83
CA TYR A 135 6.21 28.48 31.33
C TYR A 135 6.67 29.54 32.36
N VAL A 136 6.49 30.81 32.02
CA VAL A 136 6.83 31.95 32.91
C VAL A 136 5.86 32.02 34.07
N GLU A 137 4.54 31.94 33.83
CA GLU A 137 3.53 32.06 34.88
C GLU A 137 3.66 30.97 35.96
N LYS A 138 4.15 29.76 35.59
CA LYS A 138 4.32 28.63 36.51
C LYS A 138 5.76 28.39 36.96
N GLY A 139 6.71 29.26 36.58
CA GLY A 139 8.12 29.13 36.95
C GLY A 139 8.77 27.83 36.41
N LYS A 140 8.43 27.42 35.18
CA LYS A 140 8.91 26.20 34.52
C LYS A 140 9.68 26.55 33.25
N GLU A 141 10.54 27.53 33.27
CA GLU A 141 11.28 28.03 32.11
C GLU A 141 12.38 27.08 31.64
N ASP A 142 12.74 26.08 32.41
CA ASP A 142 13.69 25.01 32.10
C ASP A 142 13.07 23.83 31.29
N VAL A 143 11.73 23.85 31.12
CA VAL A 143 10.97 22.78 30.46
C VAL A 143 10.72 23.11 28.99
N TYR A 144 10.79 22.11 28.11
CA TYR A 144 10.54 22.25 26.67
C TYR A 144 9.59 21.17 26.19
N TYR A 145 8.43 21.57 25.67
CA TYR A 145 7.47 20.74 24.99
C TYR A 145 7.41 21.14 23.53
N TRP A 146 8.02 20.36 22.64
CA TRP A 146 8.18 20.75 21.23
C TRP A 146 6.85 20.95 20.50
N PHE A 147 5.86 20.11 20.77
CA PHE A 147 4.48 20.25 20.26
C PHE A 147 3.50 20.72 21.32
N GLY A 148 4.00 21.13 22.49
CA GLY A 148 3.18 21.47 23.64
C GLY A 148 2.79 20.25 24.47
N SER A 149 2.01 20.50 25.52
CA SER A 149 1.45 19.48 26.42
C SER A 149 -0.08 19.48 26.36
N ASP A 150 -0.68 18.32 26.66
CA ASP A 150 -2.13 18.15 26.71
C ASP A 150 -2.74 18.58 28.09
N LEU A 151 -4.05 18.29 28.25
CA LEU A 151 -4.83 18.58 29.44
C LEU A 151 -4.30 17.88 30.71
N TYR A 152 -3.54 16.79 30.56
CA TYR A 152 -2.93 16.00 31.63
C TYR A 152 -1.43 16.29 31.80
N GLY A 153 -0.89 17.26 31.06
CA GLY A 153 0.53 17.59 31.06
C GLY A 153 1.41 16.53 30.36
N ARG A 154 0.85 15.73 29.47
CA ARG A 154 1.61 14.73 28.69
C ARG A 154 2.19 15.38 27.45
N ASP A 155 3.38 14.95 27.04
CA ASP A 155 4.08 15.49 25.87
C ASP A 155 3.42 15.06 24.55
N ILE A 156 2.99 16.03 23.75
CA ILE A 156 2.31 15.77 22.47
C ILE A 156 3.29 15.27 21.42
N TRP A 157 4.57 15.68 21.44
CA TRP A 157 5.59 15.14 20.50
C TRP A 157 5.75 13.63 20.65
N THR A 158 6.05 13.19 21.86
CA THR A 158 6.24 11.76 22.17
C THR A 158 4.99 10.94 21.81
N ARG A 159 3.80 11.46 22.19
CA ARG A 159 2.52 10.80 21.91
C ARG A 159 2.18 10.76 20.43
N THR A 160 2.53 11.78 19.66
CA THR A 160 2.30 11.80 18.20
C THR A 160 3.11 10.72 17.50
N TRP A 161 4.39 10.58 17.84
CA TRP A 161 5.24 9.57 17.19
C TRP A 161 4.96 8.15 17.69
N GLU A 162 4.61 7.99 18.97
CA GLU A 162 4.12 6.69 19.46
C GLU A 162 2.79 6.31 18.81
N GLY A 163 1.87 7.29 18.67
CA GLY A 163 0.62 7.10 17.95
C GLY A 163 0.82 6.73 16.47
N ALA A 164 1.78 7.37 15.81
CA ALA A 164 2.15 7.04 14.43
C ALA A 164 2.67 5.59 14.31
N ARG A 165 3.52 5.16 15.27
CA ARG A 165 4.01 3.78 15.34
C ARG A 165 2.87 2.78 15.46
N VAL A 166 1.95 3.02 16.39
CA VAL A 166 0.81 2.14 16.63
C VAL A 166 -0.13 2.09 15.42
N SER A 167 -0.49 3.25 14.84
CA SER A 167 -1.32 3.31 13.62
C SER A 167 -0.67 2.58 12.44
N LEU A 168 0.65 2.70 12.26
CA LEU A 168 1.40 1.97 11.23
C LEU A 168 1.38 0.46 11.45
N ILE A 169 1.57 -0.01 12.68
CA ILE A 169 1.51 -1.44 13.01
C ILE A 169 0.13 -2.01 12.67
N ILE A 170 -0.95 -1.32 13.08
CA ILE A 170 -2.33 -1.72 12.78
C ILE A 170 -2.55 -1.78 11.26
N ALA A 171 -2.16 -0.74 10.55
CA ALA A 171 -2.40 -0.64 9.11
C ALA A 171 -1.61 -1.70 8.31
N VAL A 172 -0.35 -1.94 8.66
CA VAL A 172 0.46 -2.98 8.01
C VAL A 172 -0.08 -4.36 8.33
N ALA A 173 -0.47 -4.64 9.59
CA ALA A 173 -1.09 -5.91 9.97
C ALA A 173 -2.39 -6.14 9.20
N ALA A 174 -3.27 -5.13 9.12
CA ALA A 174 -4.50 -5.20 8.35
C ALA A 174 -4.24 -5.45 6.85
N ALA A 175 -3.28 -4.74 6.25
CA ALA A 175 -2.92 -4.90 4.84
C ALA A 175 -2.32 -6.28 4.52
N VAL A 176 -1.51 -6.85 5.42
CA VAL A 176 -0.98 -8.22 5.27
C VAL A 176 -2.11 -9.25 5.32
N ILE A 177 -3.05 -9.09 6.26
CA ILE A 177 -4.20 -9.99 6.40
C ILE A 177 -5.13 -9.86 5.17
N ASP A 178 -5.40 -8.63 4.73
CA ASP A 178 -6.15 -8.32 3.51
C ASP A 178 -5.53 -9.03 2.30
N MET A 179 -4.21 -8.93 2.14
CA MET A 179 -3.48 -9.61 1.08
C MET A 179 -3.60 -11.14 1.21
N LEU A 180 -3.35 -11.72 2.36
CA LEU A 180 -3.33 -13.18 2.52
C LEU A 180 -4.72 -13.80 2.36
N ILE A 181 -5.73 -13.25 3.03
CA ILE A 181 -7.09 -13.78 3.02
C ILE A 181 -7.80 -13.37 1.74
N GLY A 182 -7.83 -12.07 1.43
CA GLY A 182 -8.58 -11.54 0.28
C GLY A 182 -8.04 -12.05 -1.04
N MET A 183 -6.70 -12.01 -1.22
CA MET A 183 -6.08 -12.54 -2.43
C MET A 183 -6.36 -14.03 -2.60
N SER A 184 -6.14 -14.85 -1.57
CA SER A 184 -6.36 -16.30 -1.67
C SER A 184 -7.82 -16.63 -1.97
N TYR A 185 -8.74 -15.96 -1.29
CA TYR A 185 -10.18 -16.12 -1.53
C TYR A 185 -10.57 -15.75 -2.96
N GLY A 186 -10.13 -14.59 -3.44
CA GLY A 186 -10.43 -14.11 -4.79
C GLY A 186 -9.84 -15.02 -5.88
N LEU A 187 -8.61 -15.46 -5.72
CA LEU A 187 -7.96 -16.37 -6.67
C LEU A 187 -8.67 -17.72 -6.75
N ILE A 188 -9.03 -18.31 -5.62
CA ILE A 188 -9.78 -19.58 -5.58
C ILE A 188 -11.15 -19.40 -6.24
N SER A 189 -11.91 -18.37 -5.87
CA SER A 189 -13.21 -18.04 -6.45
C SER A 189 -13.13 -17.90 -7.97
N GLY A 190 -12.20 -17.09 -8.47
CA GLY A 190 -12.02 -16.83 -9.91
C GLY A 190 -11.59 -18.07 -10.71
N TYR A 191 -10.68 -18.89 -10.14
CA TYR A 191 -10.16 -20.08 -10.81
C TYR A 191 -11.22 -21.16 -10.99
N PHE A 192 -11.88 -21.58 -9.89
CA PHE A 192 -12.87 -22.65 -9.95
C PHE A 192 -14.15 -22.22 -10.68
N GLY A 193 -14.57 -20.97 -10.56
CA GLY A 193 -15.76 -20.48 -11.27
C GLY A 193 -17.06 -21.19 -10.91
N GLY A 194 -18.09 -21.05 -11.74
CA GLY A 194 -19.35 -21.80 -11.66
C GLY A 194 -20.02 -21.70 -10.28
N LYS A 195 -20.41 -22.85 -9.71
CA LYS A 195 -21.11 -22.93 -8.41
C LYS A 195 -20.21 -22.51 -7.23
N VAL A 196 -18.90 -22.78 -7.29
CA VAL A 196 -17.95 -22.38 -6.24
C VAL A 196 -17.85 -20.86 -6.17
N ASP A 197 -17.64 -20.23 -7.31
CA ASP A 197 -17.58 -18.76 -7.40
C ASP A 197 -18.89 -18.14 -6.94
N MET A 198 -20.03 -18.66 -7.42
CA MET A 198 -21.33 -18.15 -7.02
C MET A 198 -21.56 -18.22 -5.49
N LEU A 199 -21.21 -19.34 -4.85
CA LEU A 199 -21.37 -19.51 -3.40
C LEU A 199 -20.42 -18.56 -2.63
N MET A 200 -19.16 -18.46 -3.07
CA MET A 200 -18.18 -17.58 -2.46
C MET A 200 -18.59 -16.10 -2.61
N GLN A 201 -19.11 -15.68 -3.78
CA GLN A 201 -19.62 -14.30 -3.94
C GLN A 201 -20.84 -14.03 -3.06
N ARG A 202 -21.77 -14.98 -2.88
CA ARG A 202 -22.90 -14.82 -1.95
C ARG A 202 -22.42 -14.64 -0.50
N PHE A 203 -21.41 -15.38 -0.10
CA PHE A 203 -20.80 -15.18 1.22
C PHE A 203 -20.22 -13.77 1.37
N LEU A 204 -19.49 -13.29 0.35
CA LEU A 204 -18.95 -11.92 0.33
C LEU A 204 -20.06 -10.85 0.41
N GLU A 205 -21.16 -11.04 -0.31
CA GLU A 205 -22.30 -10.12 -0.29
C GLU A 205 -22.91 -10.03 1.12
N VAL A 206 -23.10 -11.18 1.78
CA VAL A 206 -23.60 -11.23 3.16
C VAL A 206 -22.62 -10.57 4.13
N ALA A 207 -21.33 -10.93 4.05
CA ALA A 207 -20.29 -10.36 4.90
C ALA A 207 -20.17 -8.84 4.75
N ASN A 208 -20.23 -8.33 3.51
CA ASN A 208 -20.18 -6.90 3.22
C ASN A 208 -21.49 -6.15 3.52
N GLY A 209 -22.59 -6.88 3.65
CA GLY A 209 -23.90 -6.32 4.00
C GLY A 209 -24.04 -5.90 5.48
N ILE A 210 -23.17 -6.42 6.35
CA ILE A 210 -23.17 -6.06 7.77
C ILE A 210 -22.38 -4.75 7.96
N PRO A 211 -23.00 -3.70 8.56
CA PRO A 211 -22.29 -2.46 8.83
C PRO A 211 -21.05 -2.69 9.70
N ARG A 212 -19.89 -2.18 9.27
CA ARG A 212 -18.60 -2.34 9.98
C ARG A 212 -18.67 -1.96 11.45
N LEU A 213 -19.31 -0.82 11.76
CA LEU A 213 -19.46 -0.36 13.15
C LEU A 213 -20.16 -1.41 14.02
N VAL A 214 -21.15 -2.11 13.50
CA VAL A 214 -21.85 -3.17 14.24
C VAL A 214 -20.89 -4.31 14.56
N ILE A 215 -20.10 -4.76 13.58
CA ILE A 215 -19.10 -5.83 13.78
C ILE A 215 -18.10 -5.42 14.86
N VAL A 216 -17.54 -4.20 14.74
CA VAL A 216 -16.53 -3.69 15.69
C VAL A 216 -17.11 -3.55 17.08
N THR A 217 -18.31 -3.00 17.21
CA THR A 217 -18.99 -2.85 18.51
C THR A 217 -19.24 -4.20 19.18
N LEU A 218 -19.71 -5.20 18.42
CA LEU A 218 -19.92 -6.54 18.95
C LEU A 218 -18.60 -7.21 19.37
N LEU A 219 -17.53 -7.00 18.61
CA LEU A 219 -16.20 -7.49 18.99
C LEU A 219 -15.70 -6.86 20.30
N LEU A 220 -15.90 -5.56 20.46
CA LEU A 220 -15.48 -4.85 21.68
C LEU A 220 -16.29 -5.25 22.91
N LEU A 221 -17.52 -5.74 22.74
CA LEU A 221 -18.30 -6.32 23.84
C LEU A 221 -17.75 -7.67 24.31
N VAL A 222 -17.10 -8.42 23.41
CA VAL A 222 -16.53 -9.76 23.70
C VAL A 222 -15.05 -9.68 24.04
N LEU A 223 -14.32 -8.90 23.27
CA LEU A 223 -12.88 -8.65 23.44
C LEU A 223 -12.68 -7.29 24.08
N GLN A 224 -11.69 -7.18 24.96
CA GLN A 224 -11.38 -5.86 25.55
C GLN A 224 -10.87 -4.88 24.48
N PRO A 225 -11.17 -3.56 24.61
CA PRO A 225 -10.63 -2.54 23.72
C PRO A 225 -9.10 -2.56 23.71
N GLY A 226 -8.51 -2.45 22.48
CA GLY A 226 -7.07 -2.45 22.33
C GLY A 226 -6.64 -2.65 20.87
N MET A 227 -5.34 -2.53 20.62
CA MET A 227 -4.75 -2.67 19.29
C MET A 227 -5.11 -4.01 18.61
N ILE A 228 -5.05 -5.11 19.36
CA ILE A 228 -5.35 -6.44 18.83
C ILE A 228 -6.81 -6.54 18.40
N THR A 229 -7.74 -6.02 19.18
CA THR A 229 -9.18 -6.03 18.86
C THR A 229 -9.48 -5.22 17.58
N ILE A 230 -8.81 -4.08 17.40
CA ILE A 230 -8.93 -3.29 16.17
C ILE A 230 -8.38 -4.06 14.98
N ILE A 231 -7.23 -4.71 15.09
CA ILE A 231 -6.67 -5.54 14.02
C ILE A 231 -7.64 -6.67 13.64
N PHE A 232 -8.23 -7.36 14.62
CA PHE A 232 -9.26 -8.37 14.34
C PHE A 232 -10.51 -7.79 13.68
N ALA A 233 -10.93 -6.61 14.08
CA ALA A 233 -12.07 -5.93 13.48
C ALA A 233 -11.82 -5.59 12.01
N LEU A 234 -10.63 -5.05 11.70
CA LEU A 234 -10.21 -4.77 10.32
C LEU A 234 -10.05 -6.07 9.52
N MET A 235 -9.49 -7.12 10.13
CA MET A 235 -9.36 -8.44 9.52
C MET A 235 -10.70 -9.00 9.03
N LEU A 236 -11.79 -8.78 9.76
CA LEU A 236 -13.10 -9.30 9.38
C LEU A 236 -13.77 -8.51 8.25
N THR A 237 -13.36 -7.26 8.01
CA THR A 237 -14.09 -6.36 7.14
C THR A 237 -13.34 -5.90 5.90
N GLU A 238 -12.00 -5.78 5.95
CA GLU A 238 -11.22 -5.11 4.87
C GLU A 238 -10.91 -6.05 3.68
N TRP A 239 -10.75 -7.35 3.90
CA TRP A 239 -10.30 -8.32 2.88
C TRP A 239 -11.22 -8.48 1.66
N VAL A 240 -12.49 -8.02 1.76
CA VAL A 240 -13.48 -8.13 0.68
C VAL A 240 -13.04 -7.36 -0.57
N GLY A 241 -12.40 -6.18 -0.39
CA GLY A 241 -11.88 -5.37 -1.49
C GLY A 241 -10.82 -6.10 -2.31
N MET A 242 -9.82 -6.65 -1.63
CA MET A 242 -8.74 -7.43 -2.24
C MET A 242 -9.28 -8.68 -2.95
N SER A 243 -10.25 -9.37 -2.35
CA SER A 243 -10.81 -10.59 -2.95
C SER A 243 -11.47 -10.33 -4.30
N ARG A 244 -12.17 -9.19 -4.46
CA ARG A 244 -12.78 -8.79 -5.75
C ARG A 244 -11.74 -8.49 -6.81
N ILE A 245 -10.64 -7.82 -6.45
CA ILE A 245 -9.53 -7.52 -7.38
C ILE A 245 -8.83 -8.80 -7.78
N ALA A 246 -8.44 -9.64 -6.83
CA ALA A 246 -7.77 -10.90 -7.10
C ALA A 246 -8.63 -11.83 -7.98
N ARG A 247 -9.95 -11.88 -7.73
CA ARG A 247 -10.90 -12.62 -8.56
C ARG A 247 -10.95 -12.06 -9.99
N ALA A 248 -11.03 -10.74 -10.13
CA ALA A 248 -11.07 -10.10 -11.46
C ALA A 248 -9.82 -10.38 -12.26
N GLU A 249 -8.64 -10.32 -11.66
CA GLU A 249 -7.37 -10.64 -12.31
C GLU A 249 -7.26 -12.13 -12.66
N MET A 250 -7.71 -13.04 -11.78
CA MET A 250 -7.79 -14.46 -12.07
C MET A 250 -8.67 -14.76 -13.27
N LEU A 251 -9.86 -14.14 -13.36
CA LEU A 251 -10.78 -14.31 -14.49
C LEU A 251 -10.19 -13.84 -15.82
N LYS A 252 -9.29 -12.86 -15.82
CA LYS A 252 -8.59 -12.40 -17.03
C LYS A 252 -7.54 -13.41 -17.53
N LEU A 253 -6.91 -14.14 -16.59
CA LEU A 253 -5.76 -14.97 -16.91
C LEU A 253 -6.05 -16.47 -17.01
N LYS A 254 -7.12 -16.97 -16.38
CA LYS A 254 -7.40 -18.41 -16.27
C LYS A 254 -7.58 -19.13 -17.62
N ASP A 255 -7.97 -18.40 -18.66
CA ASP A 255 -8.22 -18.93 -19.99
C ASP A 255 -7.10 -18.57 -21.00
N GLN A 256 -5.97 -18.01 -20.51
CA GLN A 256 -4.80 -17.74 -21.33
C GLN A 256 -4.06 -19.02 -21.69
N GLU A 257 -3.36 -18.99 -22.84
CA GLU A 257 -2.70 -20.16 -23.44
C GLU A 257 -1.72 -20.85 -22.47
N PHE A 258 -0.94 -20.08 -21.69
CA PHE A 258 0.01 -20.65 -20.75
C PHE A 258 -0.66 -21.41 -19.60
N VAL A 259 -1.84 -20.95 -19.13
CA VAL A 259 -2.64 -21.65 -18.12
C VAL A 259 -3.25 -22.93 -18.68
N LEU A 260 -3.78 -22.84 -19.91
CA LEU A 260 -4.33 -24.01 -20.62
C LEU A 260 -3.25 -25.06 -20.89
N ALA A 261 -2.05 -24.64 -21.30
CA ALA A 261 -0.91 -25.55 -21.51
C ALA A 261 -0.51 -26.26 -20.21
N SER A 262 -0.36 -25.52 -19.08
CA SER A 262 -0.06 -26.11 -17.77
C SER A 262 -1.13 -27.12 -17.34
N ARG A 263 -2.41 -26.79 -17.58
CA ARG A 263 -3.53 -27.70 -17.30
C ARG A 263 -3.49 -28.97 -18.15
N THR A 264 -3.17 -28.86 -19.44
CA THR A 264 -3.04 -29.99 -20.35
C THR A 264 -1.88 -30.90 -19.94
N LEU A 265 -0.80 -30.35 -19.42
CA LEU A 265 0.33 -31.08 -18.87
C LEU A 265 0.05 -31.75 -17.50
N GLY A 266 -1.17 -31.61 -16.96
CA GLY A 266 -1.60 -32.24 -15.72
C GLY A 266 -1.24 -31.46 -14.44
N ALA A 267 -0.91 -30.17 -14.54
CA ALA A 267 -0.63 -29.35 -13.37
C ALA A 267 -1.86 -29.23 -12.46
N GLY A 268 -1.66 -29.38 -11.15
CA GLY A 268 -2.74 -29.27 -10.15
C GLY A 268 -3.22 -27.81 -10.00
N SER A 269 -4.48 -27.63 -9.58
CA SER A 269 -5.13 -26.32 -9.46
C SER A 269 -4.35 -25.34 -8.58
N PHE A 270 -3.83 -25.77 -7.42
CA PHE A 270 -3.03 -24.90 -6.53
C PHE A 270 -1.70 -24.49 -7.17
N PHE A 271 -1.06 -25.38 -7.92
CA PHE A 271 0.15 -25.03 -8.66
C PHE A 271 -0.14 -23.93 -9.67
N ILE A 272 -1.21 -24.09 -10.45
CA ILE A 272 -1.61 -23.10 -11.46
C ILE A 272 -1.92 -21.76 -10.80
N ILE A 273 -2.72 -21.74 -9.72
CA ILE A 273 -3.10 -20.52 -9.02
C ILE A 273 -1.87 -19.77 -8.48
N PHE A 274 -1.03 -20.45 -7.71
CA PHE A 274 0.04 -19.80 -6.94
C PHE A 274 1.38 -19.72 -7.68
N LYS A 275 1.66 -20.61 -8.62
CA LYS A 275 2.94 -20.62 -9.36
C LYS A 275 2.85 -20.04 -10.76
N GLU A 276 1.70 -20.18 -11.43
CA GLU A 276 1.54 -19.68 -12.79
C GLU A 276 0.81 -18.33 -12.83
N VAL A 277 -0.33 -18.21 -12.16
CA VAL A 277 -1.16 -16.99 -12.23
C VAL A 277 -0.69 -15.90 -11.29
N LEU A 278 -0.46 -16.20 -10.01
CA LEU A 278 -0.11 -15.20 -9.00
C LEU A 278 1.11 -14.34 -9.38
N PRO A 279 2.23 -14.87 -9.91
CA PRO A 279 3.35 -14.04 -10.33
C PRO A 279 2.99 -13.02 -11.42
N ASN A 280 2.02 -13.35 -12.28
CA ASN A 280 1.57 -12.46 -13.36
C ASN A 280 0.62 -11.34 -12.91
N ILE A 281 -0.02 -11.49 -11.74
CA ILE A 281 -0.93 -10.48 -11.16
C ILE A 281 -0.33 -9.77 -9.94
N ILE A 282 0.93 -10.03 -9.62
CA ILE A 282 1.57 -9.46 -8.43
C ILE A 282 1.55 -7.93 -8.44
N GLY A 283 1.62 -7.30 -9.64
CA GLY A 283 1.55 -5.86 -9.80
C GLY A 283 0.26 -5.27 -9.25
N PRO A 284 -0.92 -5.64 -9.77
CA PRO A 284 -2.22 -5.23 -9.23
C PRO A 284 -2.40 -5.54 -7.74
N ILE A 285 -1.92 -6.69 -7.25
CA ILE A 285 -2.01 -7.08 -5.84
C ILE A 285 -1.18 -6.15 -4.95
N ILE A 286 0.11 -5.90 -5.28
CA ILE A 286 0.96 -4.97 -4.53
C ILE A 286 0.35 -3.57 -4.50
N THR A 287 -0.15 -3.10 -5.64
CA THR A 287 -0.80 -1.79 -5.74
C THR A 287 -1.99 -1.70 -4.80
N GLN A 288 -2.83 -2.72 -4.76
CA GLN A 288 -3.99 -2.76 -3.87
C GLN A 288 -3.57 -2.78 -2.39
N VAL A 289 -2.56 -3.56 -2.02
CA VAL A 289 -2.00 -3.58 -0.65
C VAL A 289 -1.54 -2.19 -0.22
N MET A 290 -0.89 -1.43 -1.12
CA MET A 290 -0.47 -0.07 -0.80
C MET A 290 -1.65 0.89 -0.57
N PHE A 291 -2.78 0.72 -1.26
CA PHE A 291 -4.01 1.48 -1.01
C PHE A 291 -4.77 1.02 0.23
N SER A 292 -4.63 -0.24 0.63
CA SER A 292 -5.26 -0.76 1.85
C SER A 292 -4.69 -0.10 3.12
N ILE A 293 -3.39 0.29 3.13
CA ILE A 293 -2.74 0.89 4.29
C ILE A 293 -3.40 2.23 4.71
N PRO A 294 -3.50 3.27 3.83
CA PRO A 294 -4.18 4.51 4.20
C PRO A 294 -5.66 4.30 4.54
N THR A 295 -6.33 3.34 3.89
CA THR A 295 -7.71 3.00 4.22
C THR A 295 -7.83 2.43 5.64
N ALA A 296 -6.91 1.55 6.04
CA ALA A 296 -6.88 0.98 7.39
C ALA A 296 -6.57 2.05 8.46
N ILE A 297 -5.62 2.98 8.18
CA ILE A 297 -5.31 4.13 9.07
C ILE A 297 -6.56 4.99 9.25
N PHE A 298 -7.26 5.31 8.16
CA PHE A 298 -8.48 6.12 8.24
C PHE A 298 -9.59 5.39 9.01
N THR A 299 -9.77 4.10 8.76
CA THR A 299 -10.80 3.30 9.46
C THR A 299 -10.50 3.19 10.96
N GLU A 300 -9.23 2.96 11.32
CA GLU A 300 -8.79 2.98 12.73
C GLU A 300 -9.07 4.33 13.39
N ALA A 301 -8.68 5.44 12.74
CA ALA A 301 -8.90 6.77 13.24
C ALA A 301 -10.38 7.09 13.42
N PHE A 302 -11.23 6.69 12.48
CA PHE A 302 -12.68 6.83 12.58
C PHE A 302 -13.26 6.04 13.76
N LEU A 303 -12.84 4.78 13.95
CA LEU A 303 -13.25 3.97 15.09
C LEU A 303 -12.83 4.60 16.42
N SER A 304 -11.59 5.11 16.47
CA SER A 304 -11.07 5.83 17.64
C SER A 304 -11.86 7.09 17.94
N PHE A 305 -12.25 7.85 16.90
CA PHE A 305 -13.04 9.07 17.05
C PHE A 305 -14.45 8.80 17.61
N VAL A 306 -15.05 7.69 17.24
CA VAL A 306 -16.36 7.24 17.76
C VAL A 306 -16.25 6.63 19.17
N GLY A 307 -15.05 6.56 19.74
CA GLY A 307 -14.81 6.01 21.08
C GLY A 307 -14.54 4.50 21.14
N LEU A 308 -14.34 3.88 19.98
CA LEU A 308 -14.03 2.45 19.82
C LEU A 308 -12.53 2.21 19.60
N GLY A 309 -11.69 3.19 19.96
CA GLY A 309 -10.25 3.19 19.74
C GLY A 309 -9.44 2.52 20.84
N ILE A 310 -8.13 2.78 20.82
CA ILE A 310 -7.18 2.28 21.80
C ILE A 310 -7.35 3.07 23.09
N PRO A 311 -7.51 2.40 24.25
CA PRO A 311 -7.68 3.08 25.53
C PRO A 311 -6.36 3.67 26.03
N VAL A 312 -6.46 4.77 26.78
CA VAL A 312 -5.32 5.36 27.50
C VAL A 312 -4.70 4.34 28.48
N PRO A 313 -3.38 4.36 28.72
CA PRO A 313 -2.40 5.40 28.32
C PRO A 313 -1.88 5.24 26.88
N GLN A 314 -2.07 4.10 26.23
CA GLN A 314 -1.66 3.93 24.83
C GLN A 314 -2.44 4.88 23.92
N CYS A 315 -1.87 5.20 22.79
CA CYS A 315 -2.54 6.02 21.78
C CYS A 315 -2.14 5.55 20.36
N SER A 316 -3.08 5.72 19.44
CA SER A 316 -2.84 5.78 18.00
C SER A 316 -2.95 7.24 17.55
N LEU A 317 -2.67 7.54 16.29
CA LEU A 317 -2.93 8.88 15.75
C LEU A 317 -4.42 9.24 15.86
N GLY A 318 -5.30 8.28 15.55
CA GLY A 318 -6.74 8.48 15.61
C GLY A 318 -7.25 8.72 17.02
N SER A 319 -6.84 7.90 18.01
CA SER A 319 -7.25 8.09 19.40
C SER A 319 -6.68 9.37 20.01
N LEU A 320 -5.46 9.76 19.61
CA LEU A 320 -4.86 11.02 20.04
C LEU A 320 -5.63 12.23 19.48
N ILE A 321 -6.00 12.21 18.21
CA ILE A 321 -6.83 13.26 17.60
C ILE A 321 -8.19 13.35 18.31
N SER A 322 -8.84 12.22 18.58
CA SER A 322 -10.12 12.17 19.30
C SER A 322 -10.01 12.77 20.71
N GLU A 323 -8.95 12.46 21.42
CA GLU A 323 -8.70 12.98 22.79
C GLU A 323 -8.46 14.51 22.77
N LEU A 324 -7.61 14.99 21.84
CA LEU A 324 -7.24 16.40 21.74
C LEU A 324 -8.35 17.26 21.11
N TYR A 325 -9.33 16.66 20.45
CA TYR A 325 -10.46 17.38 19.84
C TYR A 325 -11.24 18.20 20.85
N ASN A 326 -11.38 17.73 22.10
CA ASN A 326 -12.07 18.45 23.16
C ASN A 326 -11.39 19.78 23.53
N SER A 327 -10.08 19.90 23.30
CA SER A 327 -9.29 21.10 23.56
C SER A 327 -9.14 22.01 22.33
N PHE A 328 -9.72 21.64 21.18
CA PHE A 328 -9.50 22.33 19.90
C PHE A 328 -9.87 23.82 19.95
N THR A 329 -10.96 24.17 20.62
CA THR A 329 -11.44 25.56 20.69
C THR A 329 -10.59 26.44 21.60
N THR A 330 -9.92 25.86 22.61
CA THR A 330 -9.11 26.58 23.59
C THR A 330 -7.62 26.51 23.28
N HIS A 331 -7.12 25.35 22.85
CA HIS A 331 -5.71 25.07 22.60
C HIS A 331 -5.52 24.36 21.24
N PRO A 332 -5.76 25.04 20.10
CA PRO A 332 -5.76 24.40 18.77
C PRO A 332 -4.40 23.80 18.38
N TYR A 333 -3.29 24.29 18.96
CA TYR A 333 -1.95 23.75 18.68
C TYR A 333 -1.81 22.26 19.05
N GLN A 334 -2.60 21.77 20.01
CA GLN A 334 -2.49 20.38 20.49
C GLN A 334 -2.86 19.35 19.41
N ILE A 335 -3.91 19.61 18.65
CA ILE A 335 -4.44 18.66 17.65
C ILE A 335 -3.73 18.75 16.28
N ILE A 336 -3.08 19.89 15.98
CA ILE A 336 -2.43 20.11 14.68
C ILE A 336 -1.35 19.06 14.38
N PRO A 337 -0.37 18.75 15.27
CA PRO A 337 0.69 17.82 14.97
C PRO A 337 0.19 16.42 14.59
N PRO A 338 -0.68 15.73 15.34
CA PRO A 338 -1.15 14.40 14.96
C PRO A 338 -1.99 14.41 13.67
N ILE A 339 -2.79 15.47 13.41
CA ILE A 339 -3.51 15.61 12.13
C ILE A 339 -2.54 15.74 10.97
N VAL A 340 -1.52 16.59 11.09
CA VAL A 340 -0.51 16.79 10.02
C VAL A 340 0.23 15.49 9.76
N VAL A 341 0.70 14.79 10.80
CA VAL A 341 1.41 13.51 10.64
C VAL A 341 0.51 12.46 9.98
N MET A 342 -0.74 12.33 10.41
CA MET A 342 -1.70 11.40 9.82
C MET A 342 -1.97 11.73 8.34
N SER A 343 -2.20 13.00 8.01
CA SER A 343 -2.46 13.45 6.65
C SER A 343 -1.26 13.21 5.73
N LEU A 344 -0.05 13.53 6.21
CA LEU A 344 1.20 13.27 5.47
C LEU A 344 1.42 11.77 5.26
N LEU A 345 1.12 10.95 6.26
CA LEU A 345 1.25 9.50 6.17
C LEU A 345 0.31 8.93 5.10
N MET A 346 -0.97 9.30 5.13
CA MET A 346 -1.95 8.87 4.14
C MET A 346 -1.58 9.34 2.72
N LEU A 347 -1.19 10.62 2.57
CA LEU A 347 -0.75 11.17 1.29
C LEU A 347 0.47 10.41 0.75
N SER A 348 1.44 10.12 1.62
CA SER A 348 2.67 9.44 1.24
C SER A 348 2.41 8.02 0.71
N PHE A 349 1.54 7.25 1.38
CA PHE A 349 1.15 5.92 0.91
C PHE A 349 0.36 5.97 -0.40
N ASN A 350 -0.52 6.97 -0.60
CA ASN A 350 -1.23 7.16 -1.86
C ASN A 350 -0.25 7.48 -3.01
N LEU A 351 0.71 8.39 -2.79
CA LEU A 351 1.75 8.71 -3.78
C LEU A 351 2.62 7.50 -4.12
N LEU A 352 2.96 6.68 -3.11
CA LEU A 352 3.70 5.44 -3.29
C LEU A 352 2.89 4.42 -4.10
N ALA A 353 1.61 4.23 -3.76
CA ALA A 353 0.70 3.32 -4.45
C ALA A 353 0.52 3.68 -5.93
N ASP A 354 0.30 4.96 -6.24
CA ASP A 354 0.21 5.48 -7.61
C ASP A 354 1.53 5.28 -8.38
N GLY A 355 2.65 5.47 -7.72
CA GLY A 355 3.97 5.23 -8.30
C GLY A 355 4.24 3.77 -8.61
N LEU A 356 3.89 2.88 -7.70
CA LEU A 356 4.00 1.43 -7.89
C LEU A 356 3.04 0.93 -8.97
N ARG A 357 1.81 1.42 -9.00
CA ARG A 357 0.83 1.09 -10.03
C ARG A 357 1.37 1.38 -11.42
N GLU A 358 1.90 2.58 -11.62
CA GLU A 358 2.46 2.99 -12.92
C GLU A 358 3.73 2.21 -13.28
N ALA A 359 4.61 1.97 -12.30
CA ALA A 359 5.83 1.21 -12.53
C ALA A 359 5.58 -0.28 -12.85
N LEU A 360 4.52 -0.86 -12.28
CA LEU A 360 4.14 -2.27 -12.45
C LEU A 360 3.21 -2.51 -13.65
N ASP A 361 2.63 -1.46 -14.27
CA ASP A 361 1.75 -1.60 -15.44
C ASP A 361 2.55 -2.00 -16.69
N PRO A 362 2.30 -3.19 -17.28
CA PRO A 362 3.01 -3.65 -18.46
C PRO A 362 2.67 -2.85 -19.72
N LYS A 363 1.51 -2.17 -19.79
CA LYS A 363 1.08 -1.39 -20.95
C LYS A 363 1.92 -0.13 -21.18
N MET A 364 2.60 0.35 -20.15
CA MET A 364 3.51 1.49 -20.23
C MET A 364 4.87 1.14 -20.91
N LYS A 365 5.06 -0.11 -21.32
CA LYS A 365 6.26 -0.55 -22.07
C LYS A 365 6.32 -0.01 -23.51
N SER A 366 5.20 0.41 -24.07
CA SER A 366 5.06 0.78 -25.48
C SER A 366 4.98 2.30 -25.74
N MET A 367 5.16 3.10 -24.74
CA MET A 367 5.31 4.56 -24.84
C MET A 367 6.73 4.99 -24.43
#